data_9fd073d7b7561b191d51fedaafd849c9
#
_entry.id   9fd073d7b7561b191d51fedaafd849c9
#
_cell.length_a   1.000
_cell.length_b   1.000
_cell.length_c   1.000
_cell.angle_alpha   90.00
_cell.angle_beta   90.00
_cell.angle_gamma   90.00
#
_symmetry.space_group_name_H-M   'P 1'
#
loop_
_entity.id
_entity.type
_entity.pdbx_description
1 polymer ?
#
loop_
_entity_poly.entity_id
_entity_poly.type
_entity_poly.pdbx_seq_one_letter_code
_entity_poly.pdbx_strand_id
1 'polypeptide(L)'
;MKKALSLLFILIVNLFVAQVAPRPNPQRLYNNLSNEYSQFLNSSEAQQIETKLVQFSKETSNQICVVIVDDLNGLEPSDYATKLINEWGVGKKDLNNGIVVLLKPNSRDLFIAIGYGLEGAIPDLATKRIRENEMNPYLKNGENYNAIDKGTTVLMQLAKGEINQKDYTSKSSKSFKNKLLTFVLIFILFLIISTFFSKNGGGGTYSSRGYNFGGGGSFRSSGGGGFGGFGGGSSGGGGSGGKW
;
A
#
# COMPACT_ATOMS: atom_id res chain seq x y z
N MET A 1 38.85 6.11 -38.41
CA MET A 1 38.01 4.98 -38.00
C MET A 1 37.93 4.80 -36.48
N LYS A 2 39.04 4.74 -35.70
CA LYS A 2 39.01 4.56 -34.22
C LYS A 2 38.21 5.65 -33.47
N LYS A 3 38.35 6.95 -33.87
CA LYS A 3 37.61 8.06 -33.27
C LYS A 3 36.07 8.00 -33.53
N ALA A 4 35.66 7.56 -34.72
CA ALA A 4 34.27 7.38 -35.09
C ALA A 4 33.62 6.21 -34.33
N LEU A 5 34.36 5.12 -34.10
CA LEU A 5 33.91 3.96 -33.34
C LEU A 5 33.76 4.29 -31.85
N SER A 6 34.68 5.12 -31.30
CA SER A 6 34.58 5.63 -29.92
C SER A 6 33.38 6.55 -29.71
N LEU A 7 33.08 7.42 -30.68
CA LEU A 7 31.91 8.29 -30.64
C LEU A 7 30.59 7.49 -30.72
N LEU A 8 30.56 6.45 -31.57
CA LEU A 8 29.41 5.55 -31.67
C LEU A 8 29.17 4.77 -30.39
N PHE A 9 30.25 4.31 -29.74
CA PHE A 9 30.15 3.63 -28.45
C PHE A 9 29.60 4.53 -27.31
N ILE A 10 30.04 5.80 -27.27
CA ILE A 10 29.52 6.81 -26.33
C ILE A 10 28.04 7.13 -26.60
N LEU A 11 27.62 7.15 -27.87
CA LEU A 11 26.23 7.38 -28.26
C LEU A 11 25.30 6.23 -27.82
N ILE A 12 25.79 4.99 -27.92
CA ILE A 12 25.01 3.79 -27.54
C ILE A 12 24.84 3.68 -26.01
N VAL A 13 25.83 4.09 -25.21
CA VAL A 13 25.79 4.04 -23.75
C VAL A 13 24.72 4.99 -23.18
N ASN A 14 24.35 6.06 -23.89
CA ASN A 14 23.33 7.00 -23.44
C ASN A 14 21.88 6.54 -23.64
N LEU A 15 21.63 5.36 -24.23
CA LEU A 15 20.27 4.87 -24.50
C LEU A 15 19.67 4.02 -23.37
N PHE A 16 20.43 3.69 -22.32
CA PHE A 16 19.92 2.97 -21.15
C PHE A 16 19.51 3.94 -20.03
N VAL A 17 18.56 4.83 -20.32
CA VAL A 17 17.87 5.55 -19.25
C VAL A 17 16.83 4.60 -18.67
N ALA A 18 16.98 4.24 -17.39
CA ALA A 18 15.98 3.46 -16.67
C ALA A 18 14.64 4.21 -16.67
N GLN A 19 13.69 3.70 -17.44
CA GLN A 19 12.37 4.32 -17.65
C GLN A 19 11.31 3.60 -16.81
N VAL A 20 10.36 4.38 -16.28
CA VAL A 20 9.13 3.80 -15.72
C VAL A 20 8.20 3.36 -16.86
N ALA A 21 7.24 2.50 -16.54
CA ALA A 21 6.22 2.10 -17.49
C ALA A 21 5.49 3.34 -18.06
N PRO A 22 5.13 3.33 -19.36
CA PRO A 22 4.40 4.44 -19.96
C PRO A 22 3.03 4.61 -19.29
N ARG A 23 2.57 5.86 -19.23
CA ARG A 23 1.25 6.19 -18.65
C ARG A 23 0.14 5.49 -19.45
N PRO A 24 -0.77 4.75 -18.79
CA PRO A 24 -1.86 4.06 -19.47
C PRO A 24 -2.81 5.01 -20.21
N ASN A 25 -3.36 4.52 -21.31
CA ASN A 25 -4.41 5.21 -22.06
C ASN A 25 -5.56 4.23 -22.33
N PRO A 26 -6.78 4.44 -21.79
CA PRO A 26 -7.21 5.57 -20.96
C PRO A 26 -6.54 5.58 -19.57
N GLN A 27 -6.44 6.79 -19.01
CA GLN A 27 -5.85 6.97 -17.67
C GLN A 27 -6.76 6.39 -16.58
N ARG A 28 -6.16 5.65 -15.65
CA ARG A 28 -6.83 5.04 -14.50
C ARG A 28 -6.03 5.28 -13.24
N LEU A 29 -6.68 5.13 -12.08
CA LEU A 29 -6.02 5.21 -10.77
C LEU A 29 -5.59 3.83 -10.25
N TYR A 30 -6.24 2.75 -10.68
CA TYR A 30 -5.76 1.38 -10.48
C TYR A 30 -5.17 0.83 -11.77
N ASN A 31 -3.89 0.52 -11.77
CA ASN A 31 -3.13 0.08 -12.95
C ASN A 31 -2.38 -1.21 -12.64
N ASN A 32 -2.87 -2.34 -13.13
CA ASN A 32 -2.11 -3.57 -13.13
C ASN A 32 -1.36 -3.71 -14.47
N LEU A 33 -0.06 -3.48 -14.45
CA LEU A 33 0.85 -3.56 -15.59
C LEU A 33 1.66 -4.86 -15.57
N SER A 34 1.39 -5.74 -14.60
CA SER A 34 2.05 -7.04 -14.48
C SER A 34 1.43 -8.04 -15.45
N ASN A 35 2.27 -8.77 -16.16
CA ASN A 35 1.88 -9.94 -16.94
C ASN A 35 1.82 -11.20 -16.06
N GLU A 36 2.78 -11.35 -15.13
CA GLU A 36 2.88 -12.49 -14.23
C GLU A 36 1.73 -12.51 -13.21
N TYR A 37 1.33 -11.34 -12.72
CA TYR A 37 0.25 -11.15 -11.76
C TYR A 37 -0.97 -10.44 -12.37
N SER A 38 -1.33 -10.80 -13.60
CA SER A 38 -2.46 -10.21 -14.32
C SER A 38 -3.79 -10.30 -13.53
N GLN A 39 -3.91 -11.28 -12.65
CA GLN A 39 -5.04 -11.51 -11.74
C GLN A 39 -4.72 -11.09 -10.29
N PHE A 40 -3.85 -10.08 -10.07
CA PHE A 40 -3.55 -9.58 -8.73
C PHE A 40 -4.81 -9.18 -7.95
N LEU A 41 -5.75 -8.55 -8.65
CA LEU A 41 -7.16 -8.43 -8.26
C LEU A 41 -8.03 -9.02 -9.39
N ASN A 42 -9.17 -9.60 -9.05
CA ASN A 42 -10.16 -9.94 -10.05
C ASN A 42 -10.83 -8.67 -10.62
N SER A 43 -11.56 -8.80 -11.73
CA SER A 43 -12.14 -7.64 -12.43
C SER A 43 -13.11 -6.83 -11.56
N SER A 44 -13.90 -7.50 -10.70
CA SER A 44 -14.84 -6.82 -9.79
C SER A 44 -14.10 -6.04 -8.71
N GLU A 45 -13.08 -6.63 -8.09
CA GLU A 45 -12.23 -6.00 -7.08
C GLU A 45 -11.47 -4.79 -7.66
N ALA A 46 -10.88 -4.97 -8.85
CA ALA A 46 -10.18 -3.89 -9.56
C ALA A 46 -11.12 -2.71 -9.85
N GLN A 47 -12.36 -2.99 -10.27
CA GLN A 47 -13.36 -1.95 -10.51
C GLN A 47 -13.83 -1.26 -9.22
N GLN A 48 -13.94 -1.96 -8.10
CA GLN A 48 -14.28 -1.38 -6.80
C GLN A 48 -13.17 -0.43 -6.33
N ILE A 49 -11.90 -0.85 -6.42
CA ILE A 49 -10.75 0.01 -6.08
C ILE A 49 -10.73 1.24 -6.99
N GLU A 50 -10.86 1.07 -8.31
CA GLU A 50 -10.88 2.21 -9.25
C GLU A 50 -11.99 3.21 -8.89
N THR A 51 -13.21 2.72 -8.67
CA THR A 51 -14.37 3.57 -8.31
C THR A 51 -14.10 4.37 -7.03
N LYS A 52 -13.56 3.71 -5.99
CA LYS A 52 -13.19 4.33 -4.72
C LYS A 52 -12.15 5.44 -4.90
N LEU A 53 -11.09 5.16 -5.66
CA LEU A 53 -10.01 6.11 -5.91
C LEU A 53 -10.49 7.32 -6.72
N VAL A 54 -11.32 7.07 -7.75
CA VAL A 54 -11.92 8.13 -8.57
C VAL A 54 -12.85 9.02 -7.76
N GLN A 55 -13.70 8.41 -6.90
CA GLN A 55 -14.59 9.18 -6.03
C GLN A 55 -13.79 10.08 -5.09
N PHE A 56 -12.77 9.54 -4.43
CA PHE A 56 -11.88 10.32 -3.56
C PHE A 56 -11.23 11.49 -4.31
N SER A 57 -10.73 11.25 -5.52
CA SER A 57 -10.12 12.30 -6.35
C SER A 57 -11.10 13.42 -6.71
N LYS A 58 -12.37 13.08 -6.98
CA LYS A 58 -13.41 14.07 -7.26
C LYS A 58 -13.77 14.91 -6.03
N GLU A 59 -13.83 14.28 -4.86
CA GLU A 59 -14.21 14.96 -3.61
C GLU A 59 -13.12 15.87 -3.05
N THR A 60 -11.84 15.50 -3.20
CA THR A 60 -10.74 16.16 -2.50
C THR A 60 -9.72 16.80 -3.42
N SER A 61 -9.75 16.52 -4.71
CA SER A 61 -8.70 16.77 -5.69
C SER A 61 -7.37 16.03 -5.46
N ASN A 62 -7.18 15.34 -4.33
CA ASN A 62 -6.02 14.48 -4.11
C ASN A 62 -6.15 13.21 -4.98
N GLN A 63 -5.03 12.70 -5.47
CA GLN A 63 -5.01 11.51 -6.32
C GLN A 63 -4.17 10.41 -5.71
N ILE A 64 -4.74 9.22 -5.58
CA ILE A 64 -4.02 8.01 -5.19
C ILE A 64 -4.02 7.09 -6.40
N CYS A 65 -2.83 6.72 -6.87
CA CYS A 65 -2.62 5.81 -7.98
C CYS A 65 -1.98 4.52 -7.47
N VAL A 66 -2.61 3.38 -7.72
CA VAL A 66 -2.06 2.05 -7.41
C VAL A 66 -1.48 1.46 -8.67
N VAL A 67 -0.22 1.00 -8.61
CA VAL A 67 0.51 0.46 -9.75
C VAL A 67 1.16 -0.86 -9.38
N ILE A 68 0.86 -1.91 -10.14
CA ILE A 68 1.47 -3.24 -10.00
C ILE A 68 2.36 -3.48 -11.23
N VAL A 69 3.61 -3.90 -11.00
CA VAL A 69 4.61 -4.13 -12.06
C VAL A 69 5.38 -5.42 -11.84
N ASP A 70 5.94 -5.98 -12.91
CA ASP A 70 6.85 -7.14 -12.84
C ASP A 70 8.29 -6.70 -12.65
N ASP A 71 8.69 -5.53 -13.20
CA ASP A 71 10.05 -5.03 -13.15
C ASP A 71 10.11 -3.52 -12.86
N LEU A 72 11.19 -3.10 -12.22
CA LEU A 72 11.51 -1.70 -11.94
C LEU A 72 12.60 -1.14 -12.89
N ASN A 73 12.96 -1.90 -13.93
CA ASN A 73 13.96 -1.50 -14.93
C ASN A 73 15.31 -1.06 -14.32
N GLY A 74 15.74 -1.76 -13.27
CA GLY A 74 16.98 -1.47 -12.55
C GLY A 74 16.92 -0.30 -11.59
N LEU A 75 15.76 0.30 -11.36
CA LEU A 75 15.55 1.33 -10.36
C LEU A 75 15.22 0.73 -8.98
N GLU A 76 15.55 1.47 -7.93
CA GLU A 76 15.01 1.20 -6.60
C GLU A 76 13.50 1.52 -6.55
N PRO A 77 12.70 0.84 -5.70
CA PRO A 77 11.26 1.10 -5.59
C PRO A 77 10.91 2.56 -5.29
N SER A 78 11.73 3.27 -4.52
CA SER A 78 11.59 4.70 -4.22
C SER A 78 11.70 5.56 -5.48
N ASP A 79 12.73 5.31 -6.27
CA ASP A 79 13.02 6.08 -7.48
C ASP A 79 11.96 5.81 -8.55
N TYR A 80 11.57 4.54 -8.69
CA TYR A 80 10.52 4.16 -9.64
C TYR A 80 9.18 4.82 -9.29
N ALA A 81 8.76 4.76 -8.02
CA ALA A 81 7.50 5.37 -7.58
C ALA A 81 7.51 6.89 -7.68
N THR A 82 8.63 7.55 -7.34
CA THR A 82 8.81 9.00 -7.50
C THR A 82 8.77 9.41 -8.97
N LYS A 83 9.44 8.67 -9.84
CA LYS A 83 9.36 8.89 -11.30
C LYS A 83 7.94 8.70 -11.82
N LEU A 84 7.17 7.70 -11.33
CA LEU A 84 5.76 7.54 -11.70
C LEU A 84 4.94 8.78 -11.36
N ILE A 85 5.10 9.36 -10.15
CA ILE A 85 4.41 10.61 -9.79
C ILE A 85 4.75 11.70 -10.81
N ASN A 86 6.03 11.87 -11.10
CA ASN A 86 6.51 12.99 -11.91
C ASN A 86 6.17 12.80 -13.41
N GLU A 87 6.39 11.61 -13.98
CA GLU A 87 6.21 11.35 -15.43
C GLU A 87 4.73 11.14 -15.79
N TRP A 88 3.96 10.47 -14.91
CA TRP A 88 2.51 10.34 -15.10
C TRP A 88 1.76 11.60 -14.68
N GLY A 89 2.39 12.44 -13.84
CA GLY A 89 1.80 13.65 -13.31
C GLY A 89 0.69 13.38 -12.31
N VAL A 90 0.86 12.37 -11.44
CA VAL A 90 -0.15 11.99 -10.43
C VAL A 90 -0.36 13.15 -9.45
N GLY A 91 -1.60 13.57 -9.26
CA GLY A 91 -1.97 14.77 -8.51
C GLY A 91 -2.16 16.00 -9.41
N LYS A 92 -2.42 17.14 -8.80
CA LYS A 92 -2.50 18.44 -9.49
C LYS A 92 -1.16 19.15 -9.45
N LYS A 93 -0.75 19.76 -10.56
CA LYS A 93 0.53 20.45 -10.71
C LYS A 93 0.78 21.51 -9.62
N ASP A 94 -0.22 22.32 -9.31
CA ASP A 94 -0.08 23.40 -8.35
C ASP A 94 -0.16 22.94 -6.89
N LEU A 95 -0.73 21.77 -6.64
CA LEU A 95 -0.95 21.21 -5.31
C LEU A 95 0.04 20.11 -4.95
N ASN A 96 0.66 19.46 -5.92
CA ASN A 96 1.54 18.30 -5.75
C ASN A 96 0.96 17.24 -4.81
N ASN A 97 -0.34 16.96 -4.95
CA ASN A 97 -1.15 16.18 -4.05
C ASN A 97 -1.42 14.75 -4.57
N GLY A 98 -0.43 14.18 -5.22
CA GLY A 98 -0.42 12.81 -5.72
C GLY A 98 0.17 11.81 -4.72
N ILE A 99 -0.35 10.60 -4.74
CA ILE A 99 0.18 9.44 -4.00
C ILE A 99 0.31 8.28 -4.99
N VAL A 100 1.43 7.58 -4.96
CA VAL A 100 1.62 6.32 -5.70
C VAL A 100 1.83 5.18 -4.71
N VAL A 101 1.02 4.14 -4.84
CA VAL A 101 1.20 2.85 -4.14
C VAL A 101 1.73 1.86 -5.18
N LEU A 102 3.04 1.62 -5.13
CA LEU A 102 3.74 0.72 -6.03
C LEU A 102 3.88 -0.67 -5.42
N LEU A 103 3.46 -1.70 -6.16
CA LEU A 103 3.62 -3.10 -5.78
C LEU A 103 4.40 -3.86 -6.86
N LYS A 104 5.40 -4.64 -6.41
CA LYS A 104 6.13 -5.59 -7.25
C LYS A 104 6.04 -6.97 -6.59
N PRO A 105 5.04 -7.80 -6.96
CA PRO A 105 4.72 -9.02 -6.23
C PRO A 105 5.81 -10.08 -6.25
N ASN A 106 6.53 -10.25 -7.38
CA ASN A 106 7.58 -11.27 -7.52
C ASN A 106 8.75 -11.10 -6.51
N SER A 107 9.09 -9.88 -6.12
CA SER A 107 10.08 -9.59 -5.07
C SER A 107 9.46 -9.17 -3.74
N ARG A 108 8.11 -9.10 -3.68
CA ARG A 108 7.32 -8.63 -2.53
C ARG A 108 7.66 -7.19 -2.11
N ASP A 109 8.00 -6.35 -3.07
CA ASP A 109 8.30 -4.94 -2.79
C ASP A 109 7.02 -4.10 -2.81
N LEU A 110 6.82 -3.30 -1.77
CA LEU A 110 5.76 -2.32 -1.63
C LEU A 110 6.39 -0.97 -1.28
N PHE A 111 6.08 0.06 -2.08
CA PHE A 111 6.47 1.43 -1.81
C PHE A 111 5.27 2.37 -1.90
N ILE A 112 5.16 3.30 -0.94
CA ILE A 112 4.16 4.37 -0.96
C ILE A 112 4.92 5.67 -1.12
N ALA A 113 4.81 6.30 -2.28
CA ALA A 113 5.39 7.61 -2.58
C ALA A 113 4.35 8.71 -2.40
N ILE A 114 4.77 9.83 -1.82
CA ILE A 114 3.93 10.98 -1.49
C ILE A 114 4.41 12.21 -2.26
N GLY A 115 3.49 12.95 -2.88
CA GLY A 115 3.77 14.25 -3.47
C GLY A 115 3.97 15.34 -2.41
N TYR A 116 4.77 16.36 -2.73
CA TYR A 116 5.16 17.43 -1.80
C TYR A 116 4.01 18.06 -1.02
N GLY A 117 2.85 18.26 -1.66
CA GLY A 117 1.68 18.88 -1.02
C GLY A 117 1.02 18.06 0.07
N LEU A 118 1.35 16.76 0.18
CA LEU A 118 0.78 15.85 1.18
C LEU A 118 1.79 15.40 2.23
N GLU A 119 3.08 15.75 2.14
CA GLU A 119 4.11 15.33 3.11
C GLU A 119 3.78 15.79 4.54
N GLY A 120 3.17 16.96 4.68
CA GLY A 120 2.72 17.48 5.98
C GLY A 120 1.58 16.65 6.60
N ALA A 121 0.69 16.11 5.79
CA ALA A 121 -0.44 15.29 6.23
C ALA A 121 -0.08 13.80 6.36
N ILE A 122 0.83 13.31 5.52
CA ILE A 122 1.23 11.90 5.42
C ILE A 122 2.77 11.81 5.41
N PRO A 123 3.43 11.97 6.56
CA PRO A 123 4.90 11.84 6.65
C PRO A 123 5.34 10.38 6.49
N ASP A 124 6.63 10.15 6.24
CA ASP A 124 7.24 8.84 6.01
C ASP A 124 6.92 7.81 7.11
N LEU A 125 6.85 8.25 8.36
CA LEU A 125 6.47 7.37 9.46
C LEU A 125 5.02 6.89 9.33
N ALA A 126 4.11 7.70 8.80
CA ALA A 126 2.73 7.29 8.55
C ALA A 126 2.66 6.29 7.39
N THR A 127 3.35 6.53 6.27
CA THR A 127 3.42 5.60 5.14
C THR A 127 4.02 4.26 5.56
N LYS A 128 5.10 4.27 6.37
CA LYS A 128 5.68 3.05 6.94
C LYS A 128 4.65 2.25 7.74
N ARG A 129 3.86 2.90 8.59
CA ARG A 129 2.84 2.22 9.41
C ARG A 129 1.67 1.69 8.58
N ILE A 130 1.22 2.45 7.58
CA ILE A 130 0.20 1.97 6.65
C ILE A 130 0.68 0.70 5.99
N ARG A 131 1.90 0.69 5.47
CA ARG A 131 2.49 -0.50 4.86
C ARG A 131 2.56 -1.67 5.83
N GLU A 132 3.09 -1.46 7.04
CA GLU A 132 3.33 -2.53 8.01
C GLU A 132 2.07 -3.05 8.69
N ASN A 133 1.09 -2.20 8.98
CA ASN A 133 -0.09 -2.57 9.76
C ASN A 133 -1.35 -2.81 8.91
N GLU A 134 -1.50 -2.06 7.79
CA GLU A 134 -2.72 -2.09 7.00
C GLU A 134 -2.58 -2.87 5.69
N MET A 135 -1.35 -3.05 5.16
CA MET A 135 -1.15 -3.72 3.88
C MET A 135 -0.40 -5.05 4.01
N ASN A 136 0.77 -5.07 4.62
CA ASN A 136 1.62 -6.26 4.69
C ASN A 136 0.95 -7.49 5.31
N PRO A 137 0.12 -7.39 6.39
CA PRO A 137 -0.55 -8.57 6.94
C PRO A 137 -1.46 -9.27 5.93
N TYR A 138 -2.18 -8.49 5.13
CA TYR A 138 -3.09 -9.01 4.10
C TYR A 138 -2.31 -9.54 2.88
N LEU A 139 -1.28 -8.81 2.42
CA LEU A 139 -0.43 -9.27 1.30
C LEU A 139 0.27 -10.60 1.61
N LYS A 140 0.74 -10.80 2.83
CA LYS A 140 1.33 -12.07 3.28
C LYS A 140 0.36 -13.25 3.20
N ASN A 141 -0.92 -12.99 3.37
CA ASN A 141 -1.99 -13.99 3.31
C ASN A 141 -2.58 -14.16 1.90
N GLY A 142 -2.11 -13.39 0.91
CA GLY A 142 -2.68 -13.38 -0.44
C GLY A 142 -4.00 -12.61 -0.56
N GLU A 143 -4.39 -11.86 0.46
CA GLU A 143 -5.60 -11.04 0.51
C GLU A 143 -5.36 -9.66 -0.15
N ASN A 144 -5.03 -9.68 -1.44
CA ASN A 144 -4.56 -8.50 -2.17
C ASN A 144 -5.56 -7.35 -2.17
N TYR A 145 -6.85 -7.66 -2.34
CA TYR A 145 -7.92 -6.66 -2.30
C TYR A 145 -7.97 -5.95 -0.93
N ASN A 146 -7.99 -6.71 0.16
CA ASN A 146 -8.02 -6.16 1.51
C ASN A 146 -6.81 -5.27 1.79
N ALA A 147 -5.63 -5.67 1.31
CA ALA A 147 -4.40 -4.89 1.46
C ALA A 147 -4.51 -3.50 0.80
N ILE A 148 -4.93 -3.48 -0.48
CA ILE A 148 -5.10 -2.22 -1.22
C ILE A 148 -6.23 -1.39 -0.63
N ASP A 149 -7.38 -2.01 -0.34
CA ASP A 149 -8.54 -1.30 0.21
C ASP A 149 -8.23 -0.63 1.55
N LYS A 150 -7.65 -1.36 2.49
CA LYS A 150 -7.27 -0.85 3.82
C LYS A 150 -6.20 0.23 3.75
N GLY A 151 -5.11 -0.02 3.01
CA GLY A 151 -4.02 0.93 2.84
C GLY A 151 -4.50 2.25 2.22
N THR A 152 -5.27 2.18 1.12
CA THR A 152 -5.82 3.38 0.48
C THR A 152 -6.85 4.09 1.35
N THR A 153 -7.66 3.38 2.14
CA THR A 153 -8.61 4.01 3.09
C THR A 153 -7.87 4.90 4.10
N VAL A 154 -6.80 4.39 4.72
CA VAL A 154 -6.04 5.18 5.71
C VAL A 154 -5.31 6.35 5.03
N LEU A 155 -4.75 6.16 3.82
CA LEU A 155 -4.17 7.25 3.04
C LEU A 155 -5.19 8.36 2.76
N MET A 156 -6.42 8.00 2.38
CA MET A 156 -7.51 8.96 2.16
C MET A 156 -7.87 9.73 3.43
N GLN A 157 -8.00 9.04 4.55
CA GLN A 157 -8.36 9.67 5.83
C GLN A 157 -7.29 10.65 6.32
N LEU A 158 -6.01 10.30 6.17
CA LEU A 158 -4.90 11.21 6.48
C LEU A 158 -4.86 12.41 5.53
N ALA A 159 -5.04 12.19 4.22
CA ALA A 159 -5.06 13.26 3.23
C ALA A 159 -6.24 14.24 3.40
N LYS A 160 -7.39 13.77 3.92
CA LYS A 160 -8.54 14.61 4.28
C LYS A 160 -8.38 15.30 5.65
N GLY A 161 -7.39 14.90 6.46
CA GLY A 161 -7.25 15.36 7.84
C GLY A 161 -8.28 14.76 8.82
N GLU A 162 -9.01 13.71 8.41
CA GLU A 162 -9.97 12.99 9.27
C GLU A 162 -9.27 12.23 10.40
N ILE A 163 -8.02 11.82 10.18
CA ILE A 163 -7.13 11.24 11.19
C ILE A 163 -5.93 12.15 11.36
N ASN A 164 -5.64 12.54 12.61
CA ASN A 164 -4.41 13.27 12.89
C ASN A 164 -3.21 12.34 12.77
N GLN A 165 -2.22 12.74 11.97
CA GLN A 165 -0.98 11.97 11.74
C GLN A 165 -0.25 11.60 13.05
N LYS A 166 -0.21 12.52 14.03
CA LYS A 166 0.43 12.29 15.34
C LYS A 166 -0.29 11.18 16.12
N ASP A 167 -1.61 11.19 16.09
CA ASP A 167 -2.43 10.17 16.76
C ASP A 167 -2.29 8.81 16.07
N TYR A 168 -2.32 8.78 14.74
CA TYR A 168 -2.11 7.56 13.96
C TYR A 168 -0.73 6.97 14.24
N THR A 169 0.31 7.79 14.21
CA THR A 169 1.68 7.35 14.48
C THR A 169 1.96 7.00 15.95
N SER A 170 1.18 7.47 16.91
CA SER A 170 1.33 7.15 18.34
C SER A 170 0.60 5.89 18.79
N LYS A 171 -0.60 5.60 18.23
CA LYS A 171 -1.46 4.47 18.63
C LYS A 171 -0.81 3.09 18.53
N SER A 172 0.07 2.86 17.55
CA SER A 172 0.74 1.58 17.37
C SER A 172 1.67 1.20 18.55
N SER A 173 2.29 2.19 19.19
CA SER A 173 3.16 1.98 20.35
C SER A 173 2.35 1.53 21.59
N LYS A 174 1.13 2.04 21.77
CA LYS A 174 0.26 1.67 22.91
C LYS A 174 -0.32 0.27 22.75
N SER A 175 -0.68 -0.14 21.53
CA SER A 175 -1.27 -1.47 21.27
C SER A 175 -0.28 -2.61 21.58
N PHE A 176 0.98 -2.44 21.25
CA PHE A 176 2.01 -3.46 21.55
C PHE A 176 2.25 -3.60 23.07
N LYS A 177 2.34 -2.47 23.79
CA LYS A 177 2.52 -2.48 25.26
C LYS A 177 1.35 -3.14 25.97
N ASN A 178 0.11 -2.87 25.52
CA ASN A 178 -1.07 -3.48 26.11
C ASN A 178 -1.15 -4.99 25.84
N LYS A 179 -0.81 -5.44 24.61
CA LYS A 179 -0.75 -6.87 24.28
C LYS A 179 0.34 -7.59 25.08
N LEU A 180 1.51 -6.99 25.24
CA LEU A 180 2.59 -7.55 26.05
C LEU A 180 2.18 -7.64 27.53
N LEU A 181 1.57 -6.59 28.07
CA LEU A 181 1.07 -6.58 29.47
C LEU A 181 0.01 -7.67 29.69
N THR A 182 -0.95 -7.81 28.76
CA THR A 182 -1.98 -8.86 28.82
C THR A 182 -1.34 -10.24 28.76
N PHE A 183 -0.35 -10.45 27.89
CA PHE A 183 0.37 -11.73 27.79
C PHE A 183 1.12 -12.07 29.10
N VAL A 184 1.81 -11.09 29.69
CA VAL A 184 2.50 -11.24 30.98
C VAL A 184 1.52 -11.56 32.09
N LEU A 185 0.36 -10.90 32.16
CA LEU A 185 -0.67 -11.18 33.17
C LEU A 185 -1.25 -12.60 33.00
N ILE A 186 -1.53 -13.03 31.76
CA ILE A 186 -2.01 -14.39 31.48
C ILE A 186 -0.93 -15.42 31.87
N PHE A 187 0.34 -15.15 31.59
CA PHE A 187 1.45 -16.04 31.95
C PHE A 187 1.62 -16.15 33.47
N ILE A 188 1.52 -15.04 34.21
CA ILE A 188 1.54 -15.05 35.69
C ILE A 188 0.37 -15.85 36.23
N LEU A 189 -0.85 -15.61 35.71
CA LEU A 189 -2.04 -16.37 36.08
C LEU A 189 -1.87 -17.88 35.83
N PHE A 190 -1.31 -18.24 34.68
CA PHE A 190 -0.98 -19.64 34.35
C PHE A 190 -0.02 -20.25 35.35
N LEU A 191 1.04 -19.54 35.78
CA LEU A 191 1.98 -20.01 36.80
C LEU A 191 1.28 -20.20 38.16
N ILE A 192 0.42 -19.29 38.56
CA ILE A 192 -0.35 -19.41 39.81
C ILE A 192 -1.26 -20.65 39.75
N ILE A 193 -1.99 -20.82 38.64
CA ILE A 193 -2.87 -21.97 38.43
C ILE A 193 -2.07 -23.27 38.43
N SER A 194 -0.92 -23.31 37.77
CA SER A 194 -0.06 -24.51 37.68
C SER A 194 0.46 -24.94 39.06
N THR A 195 0.73 -24.01 39.98
CA THR A 195 1.14 -24.31 41.34
C THR A 195 -0.02 -24.86 42.19
N PHE A 196 -1.27 -24.44 41.90
CA PHE A 196 -2.46 -24.97 42.57
C PHE A 196 -2.87 -26.37 42.04
N PHE A 197 -2.71 -26.60 40.70
CA PHE A 197 -3.08 -27.88 40.09
C PHE A 197 -2.00 -28.97 40.20
N SER A 198 -0.78 -28.62 40.55
CA SER A 198 0.33 -29.58 40.78
C SER A 198 0.08 -30.48 41.98
N LYS A 199 -1.01 -30.27 42.75
CA LYS A 199 -1.37 -31.08 43.93
C LYS A 199 -2.46 -32.11 43.74
N ASN A 200 -3.15 -32.18 42.59
CA ASN A 200 -4.15 -33.22 42.35
C ASN A 200 -4.16 -33.66 40.88
N GLY A 201 -3.72 -34.88 40.60
CA GLY A 201 -3.83 -35.53 39.28
C GLY A 201 -5.25 -35.98 39.00
N GLY A 202 -5.74 -35.76 37.78
CA GLY A 202 -7.01 -36.31 37.30
C GLY A 202 -7.25 -35.84 35.86
N GLY A 203 -7.24 -36.73 34.89
CA GLY A 203 -7.43 -36.44 33.47
C GLY A 203 -8.87 -36.11 33.11
N GLY A 204 -9.03 -35.26 32.11
CA GLY A 204 -10.33 -34.95 31.49
C GLY A 204 -10.12 -34.37 30.08
N THR A 205 -10.55 -35.15 29.09
CA THR A 205 -10.60 -34.78 27.68
C THR A 205 -11.74 -33.81 27.40
N TYR A 206 -11.48 -32.70 26.67
CA TYR A 206 -12.54 -31.83 26.16
C TYR A 206 -12.49 -31.73 24.64
N SER A 207 -13.65 -31.99 24.04
CA SER A 207 -13.94 -31.93 22.61
C SER A 207 -14.24 -30.51 22.16
N SER A 208 -13.73 -30.16 20.98
CA SER A 208 -13.95 -28.87 20.29
C SER A 208 -15.35 -28.81 19.65
N ARG A 209 -16.06 -27.72 19.87
CA ARG A 209 -17.21 -27.29 19.06
C ARG A 209 -16.88 -26.01 18.32
N GLY A 210 -16.94 -26.08 16.98
CA GLY A 210 -16.76 -24.94 16.09
C GLY A 210 -18.02 -24.06 16.07
N TYR A 211 -17.79 -22.75 15.94
CA TYR A 211 -18.83 -21.78 15.61
C TYR A 211 -18.59 -21.20 14.22
N ASN A 212 -19.54 -21.39 13.33
CA ASN A 212 -19.68 -20.70 12.06
C ASN A 212 -20.34 -19.34 12.30
N PHE A 213 -19.74 -18.28 11.79
CA PHE A 213 -20.39 -16.96 11.70
C PHE A 213 -20.39 -16.53 10.23
N GLY A 214 -21.54 -16.63 9.59
CA GLY A 214 -21.81 -16.10 8.27
C GLY A 214 -22.54 -14.77 8.40
N GLY A 215 -22.12 -13.76 7.67
CA GLY A 215 -22.80 -12.48 7.56
C GLY A 215 -22.47 -11.82 6.23
N GLY A 216 -23.32 -12.03 5.21
CA GLY A 216 -23.25 -11.37 3.92
C GLY A 216 -23.92 -10.01 3.97
N GLY A 217 -23.23 -8.95 3.59
CA GLY A 217 -23.75 -7.62 3.33
C GLY A 217 -23.54 -7.25 1.86
N SER A 218 -24.60 -7.22 1.08
CA SER A 218 -24.60 -6.78 -0.30
C SER A 218 -24.64 -5.25 -0.37
N PHE A 219 -23.61 -4.63 -0.93
CA PHE A 219 -23.61 -3.22 -1.29
C PHE A 219 -23.95 -3.06 -2.78
N ARG A 220 -24.98 -2.25 -3.04
CA ARG A 220 -25.42 -1.91 -4.41
C ARG A 220 -24.41 -0.96 -5.05
N SER A 221 -23.91 -1.33 -6.23
CA SER A 221 -23.09 -0.53 -7.11
C SER A 221 -23.88 0.66 -7.65
N SER A 222 -23.43 1.88 -7.36
CA SER A 222 -23.90 3.11 -7.99
C SER A 222 -22.91 3.52 -9.08
N GLY A 223 -23.43 3.87 -10.25
CA GLY A 223 -22.78 4.04 -11.53
C GLY A 223 -21.49 4.88 -11.54
N GLY A 224 -20.52 4.37 -12.26
CA GLY A 224 -19.19 4.95 -12.43
C GLY A 224 -19.16 6.15 -13.36
N GLY A 225 -18.79 7.30 -12.83
CA GLY A 225 -18.25 8.39 -13.63
C GLY A 225 -16.74 8.18 -13.79
N GLY A 226 -16.23 8.24 -15.03
CA GLY A 226 -14.82 8.02 -15.36
C GLY A 226 -13.86 8.99 -14.63
N PHE A 227 -12.61 8.56 -14.47
CA PHE A 227 -11.50 9.38 -14.00
C PHE A 227 -11.13 10.44 -15.03
N GLY A 228 -11.01 11.72 -14.59
CA GLY A 228 -10.71 12.86 -15.48
C GLY A 228 -9.24 13.00 -15.88
N GLY A 229 -8.37 12.08 -15.47
CA GLY A 229 -6.96 12.07 -15.77
C GLY A 229 -6.04 12.68 -14.69
N PHE A 230 -4.73 12.48 -14.86
CA PHE A 230 -3.72 13.02 -13.98
C PHE A 230 -3.43 14.50 -14.28
N GLY A 231 -3.21 15.29 -13.24
CA GLY A 231 -3.10 16.75 -13.31
C GLY A 231 -1.68 17.32 -13.26
N GLY A 232 -0.63 16.49 -13.26
CA GLY A 232 0.76 16.95 -13.34
C GLY A 232 1.43 17.27 -11.99
N GLY A 233 1.08 16.55 -10.92
CA GLY A 233 1.74 16.66 -9.61
C GLY A 233 3.19 16.18 -9.60
N SER A 234 3.98 16.57 -8.59
CA SER A 234 5.38 16.17 -8.43
C SER A 234 5.71 15.71 -7.01
N SER A 235 6.80 14.93 -6.87
CA SER A 235 7.33 14.40 -5.62
C SER A 235 8.86 14.46 -5.63
N GLY A 236 9.47 14.63 -4.46
CA GLY A 236 10.92 14.60 -4.24
C GLY A 236 11.43 13.32 -3.57
N GLY A 237 10.58 12.30 -3.47
CA GLY A 237 10.97 11.01 -2.87
C GLY A 237 10.47 10.77 -1.45
N GLY A 238 9.55 11.60 -0.94
CA GLY A 238 8.86 11.32 0.33
C GLY A 238 8.07 10.01 0.26
N GLY A 239 8.01 9.28 1.39
CA GLY A 239 7.32 8.00 1.46
C GLY A 239 8.09 6.90 2.18
N SER A 240 7.63 5.66 2.09
CA SER A 240 8.34 4.52 2.64
C SER A 240 8.15 3.25 1.80
N GLY A 241 9.16 2.40 1.82
CA GLY A 241 9.18 1.12 1.15
C GLY A 241 9.65 -0.05 2.02
N GLY A 242 9.44 -1.26 1.54
CA GLY A 242 9.92 -2.49 2.15
C GLY A 242 9.20 -3.71 1.60
N LYS A 243 9.58 -4.89 2.10
CA LYS A 243 8.99 -6.17 1.68
C LYS A 243 7.85 -6.59 2.60
N TRP A 244 6.90 -7.36 2.04
CA TRP A 244 5.85 -8.04 2.80
C TRP A 244 6.06 -9.53 2.92
#